data_3532a99c31dcd4c92aa2179c7132cb03
#
_entry.id   3532a99c31dcd4c92aa2179c7132cb03
#
_cell.length_a   1.000
_cell.length_b   1.000
_cell.length_c   1.000
_cell.angle_alpha   90.00
_cell.angle_beta   90.00
_cell.angle_gamma   90.00
#
_symmetry.space_group_name_H-M   'P 1'
#
loop_
_entity.id
_entity.type
_entity.pdbx_description
1 polymer ?
#
loop_
_entity_poly.entity_id
_entity_poly.type
_entity_poly.pdbx_seq_one_letter_code
_entity_poly.pdbx_strand_id
1 'polypeptide(L)'
;ELGHALLLDPVGAGASKLRTETAAGLIEELHFTVIRGNISEIKALCLGSTTTKGVDADAADAVTEANLADMIVFAKTCAKSCGSVIAITGAIDLVADADACYVIRNGRKEMSTITGTGCQLSGVMTAFLAANPGHALAAAAAAAAAMGLAGEIAMGYMTEGDGNATYRNRIIDALYHMTAERLNRGERIEIR
;
A
#
# COMPACT_ATOMS: atom_id res chain seq x y z
N GLU A 1 -4.05 -22.07 -16.00
CA GLU A 1 -4.13 -20.98 -15.01
C GLU A 1 -3.85 -21.56 -13.64
N LEU A 2 -2.79 -21.06 -12.97
CA LEU A 2 -2.24 -21.69 -11.77
C LEU A 2 -2.90 -21.21 -10.46
N GLY A 3 -3.88 -20.26 -10.54
CA GLY A 3 -4.58 -19.72 -9.37
C GLY A 3 -3.69 -18.95 -8.38
N HIS A 4 -2.54 -18.45 -8.84
CA HIS A 4 -1.64 -17.65 -8.00
C HIS A 4 -2.22 -16.27 -7.74
N ALA A 5 -1.98 -15.74 -6.53
CA ALA A 5 -2.29 -14.35 -6.22
C ALA A 5 -1.39 -13.42 -7.05
N LEU A 6 -2.00 -12.42 -7.69
CA LEU A 6 -1.30 -11.40 -8.47
C LEU A 6 -1.43 -10.04 -7.77
N LEU A 7 -0.31 -9.31 -7.68
CA LEU A 7 -0.30 -7.95 -7.18
C LEU A 7 0.21 -7.01 -8.28
N LEU A 8 -0.50 -5.92 -8.52
CA LEU A 8 -0.07 -4.83 -9.39
C LEU A 8 0.36 -3.63 -8.55
N ASP A 9 1.58 -3.14 -8.82
CA ASP A 9 2.09 -1.87 -8.31
C ASP A 9 2.25 -0.93 -9.52
N PRO A 10 1.25 -0.06 -9.83
CA PRO A 10 1.19 0.73 -11.05
C PRO A 10 2.06 1.99 -10.93
N VAL A 11 3.33 1.83 -10.60
CA VAL A 11 4.28 2.93 -10.36
C VAL A 11 4.26 3.95 -11.48
N GLY A 12 3.92 5.20 -11.15
CA GLY A 12 3.89 6.33 -12.07
C GLY A 12 2.68 6.36 -12.99
N ALA A 13 1.62 5.61 -12.70
CA ALA A 13 0.31 5.83 -13.33
C ALA A 13 -0.16 7.27 -13.06
N GLY A 14 -0.68 7.92 -14.08
CA GLY A 14 -1.03 9.35 -14.06
C GLY A 14 0.13 10.30 -14.37
N ALA A 15 1.37 9.93 -14.08
CA ALA A 15 2.56 10.74 -14.38
C ALA A 15 3.15 10.42 -15.76
N SER A 16 2.96 9.20 -16.27
CA SER A 16 3.43 8.75 -17.57
C SER A 16 2.30 8.08 -18.34
N LYS A 17 2.05 8.57 -19.55
CA LYS A 17 1.03 7.99 -20.44
C LYS A 17 1.27 6.51 -20.67
N LEU A 18 2.52 6.12 -21.00
CA LEU A 18 2.88 4.71 -21.23
C LEU A 18 2.56 3.85 -20.00
N ARG A 19 2.96 4.29 -18.80
CA ARG A 19 2.73 3.52 -17.56
C ARG A 19 1.25 3.41 -17.24
N THR A 20 0.49 4.49 -17.45
CA THR A 20 -0.96 4.50 -17.20
C THR A 20 -1.67 3.55 -18.16
N GLU A 21 -1.40 3.64 -19.46
CA GLU A 21 -2.01 2.79 -20.48
C GLU A 21 -1.61 1.31 -20.29
N THR A 22 -0.35 1.04 -19.93
CA THR A 22 0.10 -0.33 -19.65
C THR A 22 -0.60 -0.90 -18.41
N ALA A 23 -0.70 -0.13 -17.32
CA ALA A 23 -1.37 -0.59 -16.11
C ALA A 23 -2.87 -0.82 -16.34
N ALA A 24 -3.54 0.06 -17.07
CA ALA A 24 -4.94 -0.10 -17.44
C ALA A 24 -5.16 -1.35 -18.31
N GLY A 25 -4.35 -1.55 -19.36
CA GLY A 25 -4.44 -2.74 -20.20
C GLY A 25 -4.18 -4.04 -19.43
N LEU A 26 -3.24 -4.04 -18.48
CA LEU A 26 -3.01 -5.21 -17.62
C LEU A 26 -4.23 -5.51 -16.74
N ILE A 27 -4.92 -4.50 -16.21
CA ILE A 27 -6.14 -4.68 -15.41
C ILE A 27 -7.29 -5.23 -16.25
N GLU A 28 -7.38 -4.83 -17.52
CA GLU A 28 -8.39 -5.35 -18.45
C GLU A 28 -8.15 -6.81 -18.84
N GLU A 29 -6.88 -7.21 -18.97
CA GLU A 29 -6.52 -8.57 -19.42
C GLU A 29 -6.35 -9.57 -18.28
N LEU A 30 -5.94 -9.11 -17.10
CA LEU A 30 -5.57 -9.94 -15.96
C LEU A 30 -6.42 -9.61 -14.73
N HIS A 31 -6.80 -10.64 -14.00
CA HIS A 31 -7.46 -10.46 -12.71
C HIS A 31 -6.43 -10.37 -11.60
N PHE A 32 -6.22 -9.16 -11.06
CA PHE A 32 -5.32 -8.94 -9.92
C PHE A 32 -6.04 -9.21 -8.60
N THR A 33 -5.35 -9.89 -7.69
CA THR A 33 -5.82 -10.07 -6.32
C THR A 33 -5.78 -8.75 -5.55
N VAL A 34 -4.69 -7.98 -5.74
CA VAL A 34 -4.49 -6.66 -5.13
C VAL A 34 -3.91 -5.70 -6.16
N ILE A 35 -4.42 -4.47 -6.18
CA ILE A 35 -3.80 -3.31 -6.85
C ILE A 35 -3.35 -2.35 -5.76
N ARG A 36 -2.05 -2.09 -5.67
CA ARG A 36 -1.45 -1.27 -4.61
C ARG A 36 -0.74 -0.06 -5.20
N GLY A 37 -1.05 1.13 -4.74
CA GLY A 37 -0.41 2.37 -5.19
C GLY A 37 -0.59 3.52 -4.20
N ASN A 38 0.03 4.67 -4.48
CA ASN A 38 -0.35 5.89 -3.78
C ASN A 38 -1.71 6.40 -4.27
N ILE A 39 -2.28 7.39 -3.58
CA ILE A 39 -3.62 7.90 -3.92
C ILE A 39 -3.70 8.43 -5.37
N SER A 40 -2.63 9.09 -5.86
CA SER A 40 -2.61 9.64 -7.21
C SER A 40 -2.59 8.55 -8.28
N GLU A 41 -1.83 7.49 -8.07
CA GLU A 41 -1.77 6.32 -8.96
C GLU A 41 -3.12 5.60 -9.02
N ILE A 42 -3.74 5.37 -7.87
CA ILE A 42 -5.06 4.71 -7.81
C ILE A 42 -6.14 5.59 -8.44
N LYS A 43 -6.14 6.92 -8.19
CA LYS A 43 -7.06 7.84 -8.86
C LYS A 43 -6.91 7.82 -10.38
N ALA A 44 -5.67 7.81 -10.87
CA ALA A 44 -5.40 7.76 -12.32
C ALA A 44 -6.01 6.53 -12.99
N LEU A 45 -5.94 5.38 -12.33
CA LEU A 45 -6.52 4.13 -12.86
C LEU A 45 -8.04 4.07 -12.73
N CYS A 46 -8.58 4.45 -11.56
CA CYS A 46 -10.01 4.31 -11.30
C CYS A 46 -10.86 5.41 -11.93
N LEU A 47 -10.34 6.61 -12.11
CA LEU A 47 -11.06 7.76 -12.66
C LEU A 47 -10.68 8.09 -14.11
N GLY A 48 -9.68 7.41 -14.68
CA GLY A 48 -9.17 7.68 -16.02
C GLY A 48 -8.54 9.08 -16.16
N SER A 49 -8.06 9.66 -15.07
CA SER A 49 -7.53 11.04 -15.05
C SER A 49 -6.06 11.09 -15.44
N THR A 50 -5.74 11.91 -16.44
CA THR A 50 -4.37 12.23 -16.87
C THR A 50 -3.78 13.44 -16.12
N THR A 51 -4.40 13.87 -15.00
CA THR A 51 -4.09 15.15 -14.35
C THR A 51 -3.16 15.05 -13.14
N THR A 52 -2.62 13.86 -12.84
CA THR A 52 -1.69 13.69 -11.72
C THR A 52 -0.28 14.17 -12.09
N LYS A 53 0.26 15.10 -11.31
CA LYS A 53 1.61 15.62 -11.46
C LYS A 53 2.60 14.79 -10.67
N GLY A 54 3.31 13.89 -11.36
CA GLY A 54 4.48 13.24 -10.80
C GLY A 54 4.24 11.91 -10.06
N VAL A 55 5.33 11.27 -9.67
CA VAL A 55 5.38 9.98 -8.95
C VAL A 55 5.02 10.14 -7.47
N ASP A 56 5.21 11.35 -6.92
CA ASP A 56 4.78 11.69 -5.56
C ASP A 56 3.31 12.13 -5.59
N ALA A 57 2.52 11.57 -4.68
CA ALA A 57 1.14 11.99 -4.48
C ALA A 57 1.10 13.50 -4.25
N ASP A 58 0.22 14.22 -4.96
CA ASP A 58 0.00 15.62 -4.65
C ASP A 58 -0.42 15.72 -3.17
N ALA A 59 0.24 16.59 -2.40
CA ALA A 59 -0.05 16.75 -0.98
C ALA A 59 -1.53 17.12 -0.72
N ALA A 60 -2.19 17.72 -1.72
CA ALA A 60 -3.61 18.02 -1.69
C ALA A 60 -4.51 16.77 -1.78
N ASP A 61 -3.98 15.66 -2.31
CA ASP A 61 -4.71 14.39 -2.49
C ASP A 61 -4.49 13.40 -1.35
N ALA A 62 -3.54 13.67 -0.43
CA ALA A 62 -3.20 12.74 0.64
C ALA A 62 -4.42 12.33 1.48
N VAL A 63 -4.45 11.05 1.86
CA VAL A 63 -5.46 10.55 2.82
C VAL A 63 -5.15 11.15 4.19
N THR A 64 -6.12 11.85 4.76
CA THR A 64 -6.04 12.54 6.05
C THR A 64 -7.29 12.21 6.88
N GLU A 65 -7.27 12.48 8.18
CA GLU A 65 -8.46 12.31 9.02
C GLU A 65 -9.65 13.18 8.54
N ALA A 66 -9.37 14.32 7.91
CA ALA A 66 -10.42 15.24 7.44
C ALA A 66 -11.19 14.70 6.22
N ASN A 67 -10.54 13.92 5.35
CA ASN A 67 -11.15 13.35 4.14
C ASN A 67 -11.32 11.83 4.21
N LEU A 68 -11.07 11.21 5.36
CA LEU A 68 -11.01 9.75 5.52
C LEU A 68 -12.29 9.06 5.04
N ALA A 69 -13.45 9.58 5.40
CA ALA A 69 -14.74 8.99 5.02
C ALA A 69 -14.92 8.94 3.49
N ASP A 70 -14.60 10.03 2.80
CA ASP A 70 -14.70 10.11 1.34
C ASP A 70 -13.68 9.18 0.67
N MET A 71 -12.47 9.06 1.23
CA MET A 71 -11.44 8.19 0.69
C MET A 71 -11.74 6.71 0.91
N ILE A 72 -12.43 6.34 1.98
CA ILE A 72 -12.94 4.98 2.18
C ILE A 72 -13.98 4.63 1.12
N VAL A 73 -14.93 5.53 0.87
CA VAL A 73 -15.95 5.34 -0.18
C VAL A 73 -15.29 5.22 -1.56
N PHE A 74 -14.30 6.05 -1.84
CA PHE A 74 -13.52 5.99 -3.07
C PHE A 74 -12.80 4.64 -3.21
N ALA A 75 -12.07 4.18 -2.18
CA ALA A 75 -11.34 2.92 -2.21
C ALA A 75 -12.27 1.71 -2.45
N LYS A 76 -13.41 1.64 -1.75
CA LYS A 76 -14.44 0.60 -1.96
C LYS A 76 -15.02 0.63 -3.37
N THR A 77 -15.28 1.82 -3.90
CA THR A 77 -15.82 1.99 -5.26
C THR A 77 -14.81 1.51 -6.30
N CYS A 78 -13.53 1.86 -6.14
CA CYS A 78 -12.45 1.36 -7.00
C CYS A 78 -12.34 -0.18 -6.92
N ALA A 79 -12.35 -0.73 -5.72
CA ALA A 79 -12.26 -2.17 -5.50
C ALA A 79 -13.41 -2.91 -6.20
N LYS A 80 -14.63 -2.39 -6.09
CA LYS A 80 -15.80 -2.94 -6.77
C LYS A 80 -15.67 -2.87 -8.30
N SER A 81 -15.16 -1.77 -8.84
CA SER A 81 -14.99 -1.58 -10.28
C SER A 81 -13.91 -2.48 -10.88
N CYS A 82 -12.80 -2.68 -10.17
CA CYS A 82 -11.66 -3.50 -10.63
C CYS A 82 -11.83 -4.98 -10.28
N GLY A 83 -12.77 -5.34 -9.38
CA GLY A 83 -12.90 -6.71 -8.86
C GLY A 83 -11.68 -7.17 -8.05
N SER A 84 -10.91 -6.23 -7.49
CA SER A 84 -9.64 -6.47 -6.80
C SER A 84 -9.64 -5.77 -5.45
N VAL A 85 -8.83 -6.24 -4.51
CA VAL A 85 -8.53 -5.44 -3.32
C VAL A 85 -7.68 -4.23 -3.72
N ILE A 86 -8.05 -3.05 -3.25
CA ILE A 86 -7.31 -1.80 -3.47
C ILE A 86 -6.55 -1.43 -2.20
N ALA A 87 -5.23 -1.26 -2.33
CA ALA A 87 -4.37 -0.80 -1.25
C ALA A 87 -3.78 0.58 -1.59
N ILE A 88 -4.31 1.62 -0.95
CA ILE A 88 -3.83 3.01 -1.08
C ILE A 88 -2.83 3.26 0.04
N THR A 89 -1.60 3.61 -0.31
CA THR A 89 -0.53 3.86 0.66
C THR A 89 -0.21 5.34 0.79
N GLY A 90 0.02 5.80 2.03
CA GLY A 90 0.27 7.20 2.35
C GLY A 90 0.58 7.44 3.82
N ALA A 91 0.15 8.57 4.35
CA ALA A 91 0.24 8.86 5.79
C ALA A 91 -0.76 8.02 6.60
N ILE A 92 -1.91 7.71 6.01
CA ILE A 92 -2.89 6.74 6.45
C ILE A 92 -3.06 5.79 5.27
N ASP A 93 -2.87 4.49 5.49
CA ASP A 93 -3.07 3.49 4.46
C ASP A 93 -4.53 2.98 4.50
N LEU A 94 -5.09 2.77 3.31
CA LEU A 94 -6.41 2.17 3.14
C LEU A 94 -6.29 0.86 2.36
N VAL A 95 -6.86 -0.21 2.89
CA VAL A 95 -6.95 -1.49 2.16
C VAL A 95 -8.42 -1.89 2.12
N ALA A 96 -9.01 -1.91 0.93
CA ALA A 96 -10.44 -2.07 0.76
C ALA A 96 -10.80 -3.13 -0.30
N ASP A 97 -11.86 -3.86 -0.03
CA ASP A 97 -12.67 -4.53 -1.05
C ASP A 97 -13.98 -3.75 -1.28
N ALA A 98 -14.97 -4.37 -1.92
CA ALA A 98 -16.26 -3.71 -2.18
C ALA A 98 -17.07 -3.43 -0.91
N ASP A 99 -16.86 -4.20 0.16
CA ASP A 99 -17.72 -4.23 1.34
C ASP A 99 -17.05 -3.63 2.58
N ALA A 100 -15.74 -3.80 2.75
CA ALA A 100 -15.01 -3.38 3.93
C ALA A 100 -13.73 -2.60 3.57
N CYS A 101 -13.27 -1.77 4.50
CA CYS A 101 -12.02 -1.05 4.40
C CYS A 101 -11.25 -1.11 5.72
N TYR A 102 -10.01 -1.54 5.67
CA TYR A 102 -9.06 -1.43 6.76
C TYR A 102 -8.34 -0.08 6.66
N VAL A 103 -8.37 0.68 7.75
CA VAL A 103 -7.65 1.94 7.92
C VAL A 103 -6.43 1.67 8.79
N ILE A 104 -5.24 1.84 8.27
CA ILE A 104 -3.99 1.52 8.94
C ILE A 104 -3.22 2.81 9.22
N ARG A 105 -2.82 3.02 10.48
CA ARG A 105 -2.09 4.22 10.93
C ARG A 105 -0.65 3.90 11.36
N ASN A 106 -0.17 2.71 11.03
CA ASN A 106 1.22 2.35 11.25
C ASN A 106 2.12 3.03 10.20
N GLY A 107 3.33 3.32 10.62
CA GLY A 107 4.34 3.93 9.76
C GLY A 107 4.84 5.27 10.28
N ARG A 108 5.84 5.77 9.61
CA ARG A 108 6.50 7.04 9.92
C ARG A 108 6.80 7.81 8.65
N LYS A 109 6.72 9.14 8.74
CA LYS A 109 7.02 10.02 7.61
C LYS A 109 8.43 9.82 7.04
N GLU A 110 9.39 9.44 7.88
CA GLU A 110 10.77 9.21 7.48
C GLU A 110 10.92 8.04 6.50
N MET A 111 9.96 7.12 6.46
CA MET A 111 9.94 6.02 5.47
C MET A 111 9.85 6.54 4.04
N SER A 112 9.25 7.70 3.81
CA SER A 112 9.15 8.33 2.49
C SER A 112 10.49 8.82 1.93
N THR A 113 11.50 9.01 2.80
CA THR A 113 12.84 9.43 2.38
C THR A 113 13.69 8.27 1.84
N ILE A 114 13.20 7.03 1.97
CA ILE A 114 13.91 5.82 1.54
C ILE A 114 13.37 5.40 0.17
N THR A 115 14.24 5.35 -0.83
CA THR A 115 13.89 4.80 -2.13
C THR A 115 13.61 3.30 -2.03
N GLY A 116 12.47 2.87 -2.57
CA GLY A 116 12.11 1.46 -2.70
C GLY A 116 11.27 0.88 -1.56
N THR A 117 10.84 1.67 -0.56
CA THR A 117 9.92 1.20 0.49
C THR A 117 8.60 0.69 -0.09
N GLY A 118 8.08 1.35 -1.12
CA GLY A 118 6.90 0.88 -1.86
C GLY A 118 7.11 -0.50 -2.48
N CYS A 119 8.21 -0.70 -3.21
CA CYS A 119 8.54 -2.00 -3.79
C CYS A 119 8.74 -3.10 -2.73
N GLN A 120 9.35 -2.75 -1.58
CA GLN A 120 9.47 -3.67 -0.45
C GLN A 120 8.09 -4.08 0.07
N LEU A 121 7.17 -3.12 0.26
CA LEU A 121 5.80 -3.40 0.67
C LEU A 121 5.09 -4.31 -0.33
N SER A 122 5.24 -4.07 -1.65
CA SER A 122 4.65 -4.93 -2.68
C SER A 122 5.15 -6.38 -2.56
N GLY A 123 6.45 -6.59 -2.30
CA GLY A 123 7.02 -7.91 -2.04
C GLY A 123 6.48 -8.56 -0.75
N VAL A 124 6.43 -7.80 0.34
CA VAL A 124 5.87 -8.28 1.63
C VAL A 124 4.39 -8.62 1.46
N MET A 125 3.61 -7.76 0.82
CA MET A 125 2.17 -7.99 0.59
C MET A 125 1.94 -9.23 -0.26
N THR A 126 2.73 -9.45 -1.30
CA THR A 126 2.65 -10.67 -2.12
C THR A 126 2.93 -11.93 -1.29
N ALA A 127 3.90 -11.89 -0.38
CA ALA A 127 4.18 -13.02 0.52
C ALA A 127 3.02 -13.29 1.48
N PHE A 128 2.39 -12.25 2.04
CA PHE A 128 1.21 -12.40 2.89
C PHE A 128 0.02 -12.97 2.13
N LEU A 129 -0.21 -12.53 0.88
CA LEU A 129 -1.26 -13.06 0.01
C LEU A 129 -1.04 -14.54 -0.29
N ALA A 130 0.19 -14.92 -0.65
CA ALA A 130 0.53 -16.30 -0.96
C ALA A 130 0.37 -17.24 0.26
N ALA A 131 0.65 -16.73 1.47
CA ALA A 131 0.50 -17.49 2.71
C ALA A 131 -0.96 -17.58 3.20
N ASN A 132 -1.87 -16.74 2.69
CA ASN A 132 -3.26 -16.65 3.15
C ASN A 132 -4.26 -16.68 1.97
N PRO A 133 -4.33 -17.79 1.22
CA PRO A 133 -5.24 -17.90 0.09
C PRO A 133 -6.70 -17.75 0.55
N GLY A 134 -7.49 -16.98 -0.20
CA GLY A 134 -8.88 -16.69 0.13
C GLY A 134 -9.12 -15.55 1.14
N HIS A 135 -8.04 -14.96 1.70
CA HIS A 135 -8.13 -13.89 2.69
C HIS A 135 -7.39 -12.62 2.23
N ALA A 136 -7.52 -12.26 0.96
CA ALA A 136 -6.74 -11.19 0.33
C ALA A 136 -6.82 -9.85 1.05
N LEU A 137 -8.03 -9.43 1.46
CA LEU A 137 -8.24 -8.15 2.15
C LEU A 137 -7.47 -8.08 3.48
N ALA A 138 -7.63 -9.11 4.33
CA ALA A 138 -6.96 -9.15 5.64
C ALA A 138 -5.43 -9.32 5.48
N ALA A 139 -4.99 -10.14 4.52
CA ALA A 139 -3.57 -10.37 4.23
C ALA A 139 -2.88 -9.07 3.77
N ALA A 140 -3.52 -8.32 2.86
CA ALA A 140 -2.99 -7.05 2.39
C ALA A 140 -2.94 -5.98 3.50
N ALA A 141 -3.97 -5.92 4.36
CA ALA A 141 -4.00 -5.02 5.51
C ALA A 141 -2.91 -5.37 6.53
N ALA A 142 -2.75 -6.64 6.86
CA ALA A 142 -1.69 -7.10 7.76
C ALA A 142 -0.28 -6.82 7.21
N ALA A 143 -0.07 -6.95 5.91
CA ALA A 143 1.19 -6.61 5.26
C ALA A 143 1.51 -5.11 5.35
N ALA A 144 0.53 -4.23 5.12
CA ALA A 144 0.68 -2.78 5.27
C ALA A 144 1.03 -2.42 6.72
N ALA A 145 0.30 -2.97 7.69
CA ALA A 145 0.57 -2.75 9.11
C ALA A 145 1.95 -3.27 9.53
N ALA A 146 2.35 -4.45 9.06
CA ALA A 146 3.67 -5.03 9.35
C ALA A 146 4.81 -4.16 8.81
N MET A 147 4.67 -3.63 7.60
CA MET A 147 5.65 -2.73 7.01
C MET A 147 5.74 -1.40 7.77
N GLY A 148 4.60 -0.81 8.11
CA GLY A 148 4.53 0.42 8.89
C GLY A 148 5.14 0.23 10.30
N LEU A 149 4.76 -0.84 10.98
CA LEU A 149 5.30 -1.18 12.31
C LEU A 149 6.81 -1.44 12.25
N ALA A 150 7.30 -2.11 11.19
CA ALA A 150 8.73 -2.32 10.99
C ALA A 150 9.47 -0.97 10.86
N GLY A 151 8.88 0.01 10.16
CA GLY A 151 9.41 1.37 10.09
C GLY A 151 9.48 2.07 11.44
N GLU A 152 8.47 1.90 12.28
CA GLU A 152 8.43 2.44 13.65
C GLU A 152 9.49 1.81 14.53
N ILE A 153 9.60 0.48 14.52
CA ILE A 153 10.62 -0.27 15.27
C ILE A 153 12.02 0.15 14.82
N ALA A 154 12.26 0.18 13.52
CA ALA A 154 13.54 0.57 12.94
C ALA A 154 13.96 1.97 13.37
N MET A 155 13.03 2.93 13.38
CA MET A 155 13.29 4.31 13.82
C MET A 155 13.71 4.38 15.28
N GLY A 156 13.16 3.52 16.14
CA GLY A 156 13.53 3.44 17.56
C GLY A 156 14.99 3.05 17.80
N TYR A 157 15.66 2.47 16.80
CA TYR A 157 17.08 2.11 16.87
C TYR A 157 18.01 3.10 16.15
N MET A 158 17.46 4.14 15.50
CA MET A 158 18.27 5.14 14.79
C MET A 158 19.02 6.04 15.79
N THR A 159 20.23 6.40 15.43
CA THR A 159 21.10 7.33 16.17
C THR A 159 21.41 8.56 15.33
N GLU A 160 21.97 9.62 15.91
CA GLU A 160 22.24 10.89 15.24
C GLU A 160 23.13 10.76 13.98
N GLY A 161 24.02 9.76 13.97
CA GLY A 161 24.91 9.51 12.82
C GLY A 161 24.31 8.61 11.72
N ASP A 162 23.12 8.07 11.93
CA ASP A 162 22.49 7.14 10.99
C ASP A 162 21.73 7.88 9.87
N GLY A 163 21.80 7.34 8.66
CA GLY A 163 21.10 7.88 7.49
C GLY A 163 20.12 6.87 6.86
N ASN A 164 19.61 7.21 5.68
CA ASN A 164 18.60 6.43 4.97
C ASN A 164 18.99 4.97 4.71
N ALA A 165 20.28 4.70 4.46
CA ALA A 165 20.75 3.34 4.24
C ALA A 165 20.63 2.48 5.50
N THR A 166 21.03 3.01 6.66
CA THR A 166 20.89 2.35 7.95
C THR A 166 19.42 2.15 8.28
N TYR A 167 18.58 3.16 8.08
CA TYR A 167 17.13 3.07 8.34
C TYR A 167 16.49 1.97 7.48
N ARG A 168 16.79 1.94 6.17
CA ARG A 168 16.30 0.88 5.27
C ARG A 168 16.70 -0.51 5.76
N ASN A 169 17.96 -0.70 6.13
CA ASN A 169 18.44 -1.99 6.60
C ASN A 169 17.73 -2.40 7.92
N ARG A 170 17.54 -1.46 8.83
CA ARG A 170 16.81 -1.70 10.08
C ARG A 170 15.33 -2.05 9.86
N ILE A 171 14.68 -1.50 8.82
CA ILE A 171 13.32 -1.91 8.42
C ILE A 171 13.32 -3.39 7.97
N ILE A 172 14.29 -3.78 7.16
CA ILE A 172 14.43 -5.17 6.71
C ILE A 172 14.66 -6.11 7.90
N ASP A 173 15.53 -5.75 8.82
CA ASP A 173 15.79 -6.51 10.05
C ASP A 173 14.53 -6.60 10.93
N ALA A 174 13.78 -5.51 11.06
CA ALA A 174 12.52 -5.48 11.81
C ALA A 174 11.46 -6.39 11.18
N LEU A 175 11.37 -6.43 9.85
CA LEU A 175 10.50 -7.36 9.13
C LEU A 175 10.93 -8.81 9.33
N TYR A 176 12.23 -9.10 9.28
CA TYR A 176 12.76 -10.43 9.54
C TYR A 176 12.38 -10.97 10.94
N HIS A 177 12.35 -10.07 11.93
CA HIS A 177 11.98 -10.38 13.31
C HIS A 177 10.49 -10.18 13.61
N MET A 178 9.65 -9.89 12.60
CA MET A 178 8.22 -9.70 12.79
C MET A 178 7.55 -11.04 13.12
N THR A 179 6.83 -11.09 14.22
CA THR A 179 6.00 -12.21 14.63
C THR A 179 4.54 -11.78 14.71
N ALA A 180 3.62 -12.73 14.66
CA ALA A 180 2.19 -12.45 14.86
C ALA A 180 1.94 -11.70 16.18
N GLU A 181 2.62 -12.08 17.25
CA GLU A 181 2.51 -11.43 18.55
C GLU A 181 2.97 -9.97 18.51
N ARG A 182 4.10 -9.68 17.83
CA ARG A 182 4.58 -8.30 17.66
C ARG A 182 3.62 -7.46 16.83
N LEU A 183 3.13 -8.03 15.73
CA LEU A 183 2.17 -7.34 14.87
C LEU A 183 0.90 -7.03 15.64
N ASN A 184 0.28 -8.02 16.30
CA ASN A 184 -0.95 -7.83 17.06
C ASN A 184 -0.84 -6.83 18.22
N ARG A 185 0.35 -6.66 18.79
CA ARG A 185 0.59 -5.65 19.84
C ARG A 185 0.81 -4.24 19.30
N GLY A 186 1.32 -4.14 18.09
CA GLY A 186 1.77 -2.86 17.51
C GLY A 186 0.89 -2.34 16.39
N GLU A 187 -0.05 -3.14 15.88
CA GLU A 187 -0.93 -2.71 14.81
C GLU A 187 -1.89 -1.60 15.26
N ARG A 188 -2.12 -0.67 14.34
CA ARG A 188 -3.13 0.38 14.51
C ARG A 188 -4.10 0.32 13.34
N ILE A 189 -4.94 -0.70 13.37
CA ILE A 189 -5.92 -1.03 12.34
C ILE A 189 -7.33 -0.75 12.86
N GLU A 190 -8.13 -0.12 12.01
CA GLU A 190 -9.55 0.11 12.21
C GLU A 190 -10.30 -0.44 11.00
N ILE A 191 -11.44 -1.11 11.21
CA ILE A 191 -12.29 -1.65 10.14
C ILE A 191 -13.50 -0.73 9.98
N ARG A 192 -13.79 -0.35 8.73
CA ARG A 192 -14.89 0.54 8.34
C ARG A 192 -15.76 -0.06 7.24
#